data_ad4b61a3717311981b80303ba50cf249
#
_entry.id   ad4b61a3717311981b80303ba50cf249
#
_cell.length_a   1.000
_cell.length_b   1.000
_cell.length_c   1.000
_cell.angle_alpha   90.00
_cell.angle_beta   90.00
_cell.angle_gamma   90.00
#
_symmetry.space_group_name_H-M   'P 1'
#
loop_
_entity.id
_entity.type
_entity.pdbx_description
1 polymer ?
#
loop_
_entity_poly.entity_id
_entity_poly.type
_entity_poly.pdbx_seq_one_letter_code
_entity_poly.pdbx_strand_id
1 'polypeptide(L)'
;LTYLFLPSMVNNGYGRIINLASLAPFIPSPDMAGLYRPVKIFQIKFSESIHLQYLDKGIHCSAVCPGLTRTEFHIAAGMDEVAKAPKWLWMDSKTVARQGLDAVMNGKMILINGRLNKFFAILAKIIPQSISRSIARTLTKRAY
;
A
#
# COMPACT_ATOMS: atom_id res chain seq x y z
N LEU A 1 -15.96 7.13 -4.38
CA LEU A 1 -15.72 6.94 -5.81
C LEU A 1 -15.97 5.48 -6.25
N THR A 2 -15.35 4.45 -5.64
CA THR A 2 -15.51 3.05 -6.06
C THR A 2 -16.99 2.68 -6.26
N TYR A 3 -17.84 2.90 -5.27
CA TYR A 3 -19.27 2.56 -5.36
C TYR A 3 -20.06 3.36 -6.39
N LEU A 4 -19.57 4.50 -6.84
CA LEU A 4 -20.22 5.28 -7.91
C LEU A 4 -19.99 4.65 -9.29
N PHE A 5 -18.82 4.06 -9.53
CA PHE A 5 -18.47 3.46 -10.81
C PHE A 5 -18.78 1.95 -10.88
N LEU A 6 -18.85 1.30 -9.73
CA LEU A 6 -19.03 -0.15 -9.63
C LEU A 6 -20.27 -0.68 -10.38
N PRO A 7 -21.46 -0.06 -10.28
CA PRO A 7 -22.65 -0.55 -11.03
C PRO A 7 -22.42 -0.59 -12.53
N SER A 8 -21.80 0.44 -13.10
CA SER A 8 -21.50 0.47 -14.55
C SER A 8 -20.48 -0.61 -14.93
N MET A 9 -19.44 -0.82 -14.10
CA MET A 9 -18.45 -1.88 -14.32
C MET A 9 -19.11 -3.27 -14.28
N VAL A 10 -20.02 -3.50 -13.33
CA VAL A 10 -20.77 -4.77 -13.23
C VAL A 10 -21.63 -5.01 -14.45
N ASN A 11 -22.37 -4.00 -14.91
CA ASN A 11 -23.23 -4.11 -16.10
C ASN A 11 -22.41 -4.41 -17.37
N ASN A 12 -21.19 -3.89 -17.46
CA ASN A 12 -20.29 -4.10 -18.59
C ASN A 12 -19.46 -5.41 -18.47
N GLY A 13 -19.55 -6.14 -17.35
CA GLY A 13 -18.74 -7.33 -17.11
C GLY A 13 -17.22 -7.05 -17.04
N TYR A 14 -16.82 -5.79 -16.83
CA TYR A 14 -15.43 -5.39 -16.83
C TYR A 14 -15.19 -4.19 -15.92
N GLY A 15 -14.21 -4.30 -15.03
CA GLY A 15 -13.75 -3.18 -14.18
C GLY A 15 -12.33 -3.37 -13.65
N ARG A 16 -11.58 -2.28 -13.58
CA ARG A 16 -10.21 -2.27 -13.03
C ARG A 16 -10.10 -1.11 -12.05
N ILE A 17 -9.86 -1.46 -10.78
CA ILE A 17 -9.81 -0.51 -9.66
C ILE A 17 -8.46 -0.62 -8.99
N ILE A 18 -7.76 0.49 -8.86
CA ILE A 18 -6.49 0.58 -8.12
C ILE A 18 -6.70 1.49 -6.92
N ASN A 19 -6.50 0.96 -5.72
CA ASN A 19 -6.43 1.76 -4.49
C ASN A 19 -4.97 1.87 -4.06
N LEU A 20 -4.47 3.10 -3.95
CA LEU A 20 -3.09 3.36 -3.55
C LEU A 20 -2.97 3.29 -2.02
N ALA A 21 -2.58 2.13 -1.53
CA ALA A 21 -2.32 1.88 -0.11
C ALA A 21 -0.86 2.24 0.28
N SER A 22 -0.18 1.39 1.04
CA SER A 22 1.20 1.59 1.48
C SER A 22 1.83 0.27 1.95
N LEU A 23 3.16 0.22 1.98
CA LEU A 23 3.93 -0.82 2.66
C LEU A 23 3.80 -0.74 4.20
N ALA A 24 3.56 0.45 4.75
CA ALA A 24 3.57 0.71 6.19
C ALA A 24 2.70 -0.25 7.05
N PRO A 25 1.53 -0.73 6.60
CA PRO A 25 0.77 -1.75 7.32
C PRO A 25 1.47 -3.10 7.50
N PHE A 26 2.40 -3.43 6.63
CA PHE A 26 3.04 -4.75 6.60
C PHE A 26 4.34 -4.82 7.40
N ILE A 27 4.92 -3.69 7.77
CA ILE A 27 6.20 -3.60 8.46
C ILE A 27 6.08 -2.78 9.74
N PRO A 28 6.96 -3.00 10.76
CA PRO A 28 7.13 -2.05 11.84
C PRO A 28 7.60 -0.71 11.26
N SER A 29 6.78 0.31 11.35
CA SER A 29 7.07 1.65 10.84
C SER A 29 6.69 2.70 11.87
N PRO A 30 7.33 3.88 11.90
CA PRO A 30 6.86 4.97 12.73
C PRO A 30 5.41 5.30 12.35
N ASP A 31 4.59 5.54 13.36
CA ASP A 31 3.21 5.95 13.15
C ASP A 31 3.19 7.47 12.88
N MET A 32 3.39 7.80 11.61
CA MET A 32 3.38 9.18 11.15
C MET A 32 1.95 9.66 11.09
N ALA A 33 1.57 10.57 11.95
CA ALA A 33 0.25 11.22 12.00
C ALA A 33 -0.97 10.34 12.40
N GLY A 34 -0.79 9.35 13.28
CA GLY A 34 -1.87 8.61 13.97
C GLY A 34 -2.91 7.89 13.11
N LEU A 35 -3.41 8.52 12.05
CA LEU A 35 -4.44 7.97 11.16
C LEU A 35 -3.89 7.36 9.87
N TYR A 36 -2.65 7.61 9.50
CA TYR A 36 -2.11 7.16 8.21
C TYR A 36 -2.16 5.64 8.06
N ARG A 37 -1.60 4.93 9.01
CA ARG A 37 -1.54 3.46 8.99
C ARG A 37 -2.93 2.81 9.06
N PRO A 38 -3.84 3.22 9.96
CA PRO A 38 -5.23 2.73 9.97
C PRO A 38 -5.96 2.94 8.63
N VAL A 39 -5.84 4.12 8.02
CA VAL A 39 -6.43 4.40 6.71
C VAL A 39 -5.85 3.49 5.62
N LYS A 40 -4.53 3.24 5.62
CA LYS A 40 -3.90 2.35 4.65
C LYS A 40 -4.28 0.88 4.86
N ILE A 41 -4.50 0.43 6.09
CA ILE A 41 -5.08 -0.89 6.39
C ILE A 41 -6.50 -0.97 5.83
N PHE A 42 -7.33 0.04 6.08
CA PHE A 42 -8.68 0.10 5.53
C PHE A 42 -8.67 -0.01 4.01
N GLN A 43 -7.82 0.75 3.31
CA GLN A 43 -7.73 0.70 1.85
C GLN A 43 -7.36 -0.69 1.32
N ILE A 44 -6.46 -1.41 2.01
CA ILE A 44 -6.09 -2.79 1.65
C ILE A 44 -7.31 -3.71 1.82
N LYS A 45 -7.95 -3.70 3.00
CA LYS A 45 -9.10 -4.57 3.29
C LYS A 45 -10.32 -4.25 2.44
N PHE A 46 -10.56 -3.00 2.17
CA PHE A 46 -11.59 -2.56 1.23
C PHE A 46 -11.33 -3.11 -0.19
N SER A 47 -10.09 -3.03 -0.67
CA SER A 47 -9.73 -3.56 -2.01
C SER A 47 -9.90 -5.07 -2.09
N GLU A 48 -9.49 -5.80 -1.04
CA GLU A 48 -9.70 -7.24 -0.94
C GLU A 48 -11.19 -7.59 -1.01
N SER A 49 -12.01 -6.88 -0.23
CA SER A 49 -13.47 -7.10 -0.19
C SER A 49 -14.11 -6.88 -1.55
N ILE A 50 -13.81 -5.77 -2.21
CA ILE A 50 -14.33 -5.49 -3.57
C ILE A 50 -13.85 -6.53 -4.57
N HIS A 51 -12.56 -6.90 -4.53
CA HIS A 51 -12.01 -7.90 -5.44
C HIS A 51 -12.74 -9.23 -5.32
N LEU A 52 -12.86 -9.76 -4.10
CA LEU A 52 -13.49 -11.05 -3.85
C LEU A 52 -14.99 -11.05 -4.19
N GLN A 53 -15.70 -9.96 -3.86
CA GLN A 53 -17.14 -9.86 -4.07
C GLN A 53 -17.53 -9.77 -5.55
N TYR A 54 -16.67 -9.20 -6.39
CA TYR A 54 -17.00 -8.88 -7.78
C TYR A 54 -16.08 -9.56 -8.81
N LEU A 55 -15.23 -10.49 -8.39
CA LEU A 55 -14.33 -11.22 -9.28
C LEU A 55 -15.10 -11.95 -10.40
N ASP A 56 -16.16 -12.66 -10.03
CA ASP A 56 -17.01 -13.41 -10.98
C ASP A 56 -17.78 -12.49 -11.96
N LYS A 57 -17.80 -11.19 -11.69
CA LYS A 57 -18.39 -10.15 -12.55
C LYS A 57 -17.36 -9.45 -13.43
N GLY A 58 -16.14 -10.00 -13.53
CA GLY A 58 -15.07 -9.46 -14.37
C GLY A 58 -14.37 -8.23 -13.80
N ILE A 59 -14.54 -7.94 -12.49
CA ILE A 59 -14.00 -6.77 -11.85
C ILE A 59 -12.77 -7.14 -10.99
N HIS A 60 -11.64 -6.54 -11.30
CA HIS A 60 -10.44 -6.66 -10.49
C HIS A 60 -10.21 -5.39 -9.68
N CYS A 61 -9.99 -5.54 -8.38
CA CYS A 61 -9.61 -4.44 -7.50
C CYS A 61 -8.25 -4.77 -6.85
N SER A 62 -7.28 -3.87 -6.99
CA SER A 62 -5.92 -4.06 -6.47
C SER A 62 -5.56 -3.00 -5.44
N ALA A 63 -5.09 -3.44 -4.27
CA ALA A 63 -4.37 -2.58 -3.34
C ALA A 63 -2.89 -2.52 -3.74
N VAL A 64 -2.44 -1.38 -4.22
CA VAL A 64 -1.03 -1.12 -4.54
C VAL A 64 -0.35 -0.56 -3.30
N CYS A 65 0.68 -1.26 -2.81
CA CYS A 65 1.34 -0.99 -1.53
C CYS A 65 2.82 -0.65 -1.76
N PRO A 66 3.14 0.57 -2.20
CA PRO A 66 4.52 0.99 -2.38
C PRO A 66 5.22 1.26 -1.05
N GLY A 67 6.55 1.11 -1.06
CA GLY A 67 7.45 1.71 -0.08
C GLY A 67 7.69 3.19 -0.38
N LEU A 68 8.88 3.69 -0.01
CA LEU A 68 9.28 5.05 -0.32
C LEU A 68 9.29 5.26 -1.83
N THR A 69 8.55 6.25 -2.29
CA THR A 69 8.39 6.56 -3.73
C THR A 69 8.68 8.03 -3.94
N ARG A 70 9.49 8.34 -4.94
CA ARG A 70 9.85 9.72 -5.29
C ARG A 70 8.64 10.45 -5.86
N THR A 71 8.02 11.26 -5.00
CA THR A 71 6.89 12.12 -5.29
C THR A 71 6.93 13.32 -4.37
N GLU A 72 6.12 14.32 -4.63
CA GLU A 72 5.94 15.49 -3.76
C GLU A 72 5.19 15.16 -2.45
N PHE A 73 4.64 13.95 -2.34
CA PHE A 73 3.85 13.53 -1.17
C PHE A 73 4.59 13.69 0.15
N HIS A 74 5.88 13.34 0.22
CA HIS A 74 6.65 13.42 1.47
C HIS A 74 6.86 14.86 1.92
N ILE A 75 7.06 15.78 0.98
CA ILE A 75 7.20 17.21 1.24
C ILE A 75 5.85 17.77 1.70
N ALA A 76 4.78 17.49 0.97
CA ALA A 76 3.44 17.95 1.31
C ALA A 76 2.92 17.41 2.65
N ALA A 77 3.41 16.24 3.07
CA ALA A 77 3.06 15.59 4.34
C ALA A 77 3.97 15.99 5.51
N GLY A 78 4.96 16.90 5.31
CA GLY A 78 5.89 17.31 6.35
C GLY A 78 6.80 16.18 6.85
N MET A 79 7.14 15.23 5.99
CA MET A 79 7.92 14.03 6.33
C MET A 79 9.42 14.22 6.05
N ASP A 80 10.03 15.29 6.54
CA ASP A 80 11.42 15.65 6.25
C ASP A 80 12.42 14.58 6.70
N GLU A 81 12.15 13.90 7.82
CA GLU A 81 13.00 12.81 8.30
C GLU A 81 12.99 11.60 7.34
N VAL A 82 11.88 11.33 6.69
CA VAL A 82 11.77 10.28 5.68
C VAL A 82 12.60 10.62 4.45
N ALA A 83 12.72 11.89 4.12
CA ALA A 83 13.54 12.36 2.99
C ALA A 83 15.03 12.03 3.17
N LYS A 84 15.50 11.84 4.41
CA LYS A 84 16.88 11.41 4.73
C LYS A 84 17.14 9.93 4.49
N ALA A 85 16.13 9.14 4.16
CA ALA A 85 16.29 7.71 3.91
C ALA A 85 17.25 7.44 2.73
N PRO A 86 18.06 6.36 2.78
CA PRO A 86 19.00 6.01 1.72
C PRO A 86 18.34 5.93 0.35
N LYS A 87 19.02 6.43 -0.69
CA LYS A 87 18.48 6.51 -2.07
C LYS A 87 18.01 5.16 -2.63
N TRP A 88 18.60 4.06 -2.21
CA TRP A 88 18.26 2.70 -2.67
C TRP A 88 16.91 2.18 -2.14
N LEU A 89 16.35 2.80 -1.10
CA LEU A 89 15.01 2.50 -0.61
C LEU A 89 13.90 3.16 -1.45
N TRP A 90 14.27 4.17 -2.24
CA TRP A 90 13.33 4.95 -3.01
C TRP A 90 13.03 4.33 -4.38
N MET A 91 11.78 4.16 -4.66
CA MET A 91 11.30 3.72 -5.98
C MET A 91 10.92 4.91 -6.84
N ASP A 92 11.02 4.74 -8.15
CA ASP A 92 10.48 5.67 -9.12
C ASP A 92 8.96 5.54 -9.23
N SER A 93 8.25 6.66 -9.29
CA SER A 93 6.78 6.71 -9.33
C SER A 93 6.19 6.05 -10.58
N LYS A 94 6.84 6.21 -11.75
CA LYS A 94 6.43 5.57 -13.01
C LYS A 94 6.51 4.04 -12.90
N THR A 95 7.56 3.53 -12.27
CA THR A 95 7.73 2.09 -12.00
C THR A 95 6.62 1.57 -11.08
N VAL A 96 6.28 2.30 -10.02
CA VAL A 96 5.19 1.93 -9.10
C VAL A 96 3.85 1.90 -9.84
N ALA A 97 3.57 2.93 -10.66
CA ALA A 97 2.34 3.03 -11.44
C ALA A 97 2.22 1.89 -12.45
N ARG A 98 3.28 1.58 -13.21
CA ARG A 98 3.29 0.47 -14.17
C ARG A 98 3.03 -0.87 -13.49
N GLN A 99 3.75 -1.15 -12.40
CA GLN A 99 3.53 -2.38 -11.64
C GLN A 99 2.10 -2.47 -11.09
N GLY A 100 1.51 -1.34 -10.66
CA GLY A 100 0.12 -1.28 -10.20
C GLY A 100 -0.87 -1.61 -11.31
N LEU A 101 -0.67 -1.05 -12.50
CA LEU A 101 -1.49 -1.33 -13.67
C LEU A 101 -1.38 -2.83 -14.07
N ASP A 102 -0.17 -3.34 -14.18
CA ASP A 102 0.07 -4.75 -14.49
C ASP A 102 -0.62 -5.67 -13.45
N ALA A 103 -0.57 -5.31 -12.17
CA ALA A 103 -1.18 -6.09 -11.10
C ALA A 103 -2.70 -6.17 -11.25
N VAL A 104 -3.38 -5.03 -11.45
CA VAL A 104 -4.85 -5.03 -11.60
C VAL A 104 -5.30 -5.71 -12.88
N MET A 105 -4.57 -5.54 -13.97
CA MET A 105 -4.87 -6.23 -15.24
C MET A 105 -4.77 -7.75 -15.10
N ASN A 106 -3.80 -8.24 -14.33
CA ASN A 106 -3.61 -9.67 -14.05
C ASN A 106 -4.40 -10.18 -12.83
N GLY A 107 -5.38 -9.45 -12.34
CA GLY A 107 -6.24 -9.87 -11.23
C GLY A 107 -5.52 -10.02 -9.88
N LYS A 108 -4.41 -9.32 -9.67
CA LYS A 108 -3.66 -9.39 -8.43
C LYS A 108 -4.29 -8.49 -7.37
N MET A 109 -4.82 -9.08 -6.31
CA MET A 109 -5.55 -8.39 -5.24
C MET A 109 -4.68 -7.43 -4.41
N ILE A 110 -3.45 -7.86 -4.06
CA ILE A 110 -2.49 -7.04 -3.31
C ILE A 110 -1.16 -7.03 -4.05
N LEU A 111 -0.62 -5.85 -4.28
CA LEU A 111 0.72 -5.66 -4.81
C LEU A 111 1.60 -4.90 -3.82
N ILE A 112 2.64 -5.52 -3.30
CA ILE A 112 3.75 -4.81 -2.65
C ILE A 112 4.81 -4.52 -3.72
N ASN A 113 5.07 -3.25 -3.97
CA ASN A 113 6.03 -2.81 -4.97
C ASN A 113 7.48 -3.02 -4.50
N GLY A 114 8.31 -3.53 -5.41
CA GLY A 114 9.73 -3.75 -5.15
C GLY A 114 10.05 -5.05 -4.42
N ARG A 115 11.16 -5.70 -4.84
CA ARG A 115 11.60 -7.01 -4.29
C ARG A 115 12.00 -6.89 -2.82
N LEU A 116 12.73 -5.82 -2.47
CA LEU A 116 13.16 -5.54 -1.09
C LEU A 116 11.97 -5.30 -0.17
N ASN A 117 10.98 -4.51 -0.62
CA ASN A 117 9.78 -4.25 0.16
C ASN A 117 8.98 -5.52 0.41
N LYS A 118 8.90 -6.43 -0.57
CA LYS A 118 8.29 -7.75 -0.40
C LYS A 118 9.04 -8.58 0.64
N PHE A 119 10.36 -8.59 0.57
CA PHE A 119 11.20 -9.30 1.53
C PHE A 119 10.96 -8.78 2.96
N PHE A 120 10.99 -7.46 3.18
CA PHE A 120 10.70 -6.87 4.49
C PHE A 120 9.29 -7.18 4.98
N ALA A 121 8.29 -7.15 4.10
CA ALA A 121 6.92 -7.50 4.48
C ALA A 121 6.76 -8.97 4.89
N ILE A 122 7.48 -9.88 4.22
CA ILE A 122 7.50 -11.31 4.58
C ILE A 122 8.22 -11.51 5.91
N LEU A 123 9.39 -10.91 6.09
CA LEU A 123 10.16 -10.98 7.32
C LEU A 123 9.35 -10.46 8.51
N ALA A 124 8.65 -9.34 8.34
CA ALA A 124 7.82 -8.75 9.39
C ALA A 124 6.66 -9.65 9.83
N LYS A 125 6.16 -10.54 8.97
CA LYS A 125 5.13 -11.52 9.34
C LYS A 125 5.62 -12.59 10.31
N ILE A 126 6.92 -12.89 10.30
CA ILE A 126 7.54 -13.92 11.13
C ILE A 126 7.90 -13.35 12.52
N ILE A 127 8.07 -12.03 12.61
CA ILE A 127 8.44 -11.36 13.86
C ILE A 127 7.23 -11.38 14.83
N PRO A 128 7.41 -11.85 16.08
CA PRO A 128 6.36 -11.78 17.09
C PRO A 128 5.83 -10.35 17.27
N GLN A 129 4.52 -10.23 17.46
CA GLN A 129 3.84 -8.93 17.51
C GLN A 129 4.38 -8.00 18.63
N SER A 130 4.84 -8.58 19.75
CA SER A 130 5.47 -7.85 20.85
C SER A 130 6.76 -7.14 20.40
N ILE A 131 7.61 -7.85 19.66
CA ILE A 131 8.86 -7.31 19.11
C ILE A 131 8.55 -6.24 18.06
N SER A 132 7.61 -6.53 17.15
CA SER A 132 7.18 -5.57 16.12
C SER A 132 6.69 -4.26 16.73
N ARG A 133 5.88 -4.32 17.81
CA ARG A 133 5.40 -3.14 18.55
C ARG A 133 6.54 -2.37 19.22
N SER A 134 7.51 -3.07 19.80
CA SER A 134 8.68 -2.43 20.42
C SER A 134 9.52 -1.67 19.39
N ILE A 135 9.77 -2.28 18.22
CA ILE A 135 10.48 -1.64 17.11
C ILE A 135 9.72 -0.40 16.64
N ALA A 136 8.41 -0.53 16.37
CA ALA A 136 7.59 0.60 15.94
C ALA A 136 7.61 1.75 16.95
N ARG A 137 7.49 1.45 18.25
CA ARG A 137 7.59 2.46 19.32
C ARG A 137 8.92 3.20 19.31
N THR A 138 10.04 2.48 19.13
CA THR A 138 11.39 3.08 19.08
C THR A 138 11.55 3.98 17.85
N LEU A 139 11.03 3.55 16.70
CA LEU A 139 11.06 4.32 15.46
C LEU A 139 10.20 5.60 15.57
N THR A 140 9.00 5.50 16.17
CA THR A 140 8.14 6.66 16.41
C THR A 140 8.80 7.70 17.31
N LYS A 141 9.46 7.28 18.40
CA LYS A 141 10.18 8.20 19.31
C LYS A 141 11.34 8.94 18.65
N ARG A 142 11.92 8.41 17.57
CA ARG A 142 13.01 9.06 16.82
C ARG A 142 12.50 10.00 15.73
N ALA A 143 11.22 9.89 15.38
CA ALA A 143 10.59 10.69 14.33
C ALA A 143 9.93 11.97 14.87
N TYR A 144 9.81 12.07 16.20
CA TYR A 144 9.34 13.23 16.96
C TYR A 144 10.39 13.63 18.00
#